data_c73751ba4402e011ef1840cf2de38344
#
_entry.id   c73751ba4402e011ef1840cf2de38344
#
_cell.length_a   1.000
_cell.length_b   1.000
_cell.length_c   1.000
_cell.angle_alpha   90.00
_cell.angle_beta   90.00
_cell.angle_gamma   90.00
#
_symmetry.space_group_name_H-M   'P 1'
#
loop_
_entity.id
_entity.type
_entity.pdbx_description
1 polymer ?
#
loop_
_entity_poly.entity_id
_entity_poly.type
_entity_poly.pdbx_seq_one_letter_code
_entity_poly.pdbx_strand_id
1 'polypeptide(L)'
;MLSIPTIKGPRLQPNQTVGIIAPASPVSKSEIVEGLQLVESFPLKVRLGSHLFDRLSYLAGSDHDRVSDLHQMFSDPEIKAIFSTRGGYGSARLLDKIDFDLIRENPKVLVGFSDLTALLFALYKKCRLITIHGPTLSDLPRGKNWQHLSRLITTSHKPQISLAHGRAVNKGKARGMLLGG
;
A
#
# COMPACT_ATOMS: atom_id res chain seq x y z
N MET A 1 -22.56 -16.22 13.03
CA MET A 1 -21.67 -16.11 11.85
C MET A 1 -20.24 -16.28 12.32
N LEU A 2 -19.54 -17.32 11.86
CA LEU A 2 -18.10 -17.46 12.10
C LEU A 2 -17.40 -16.28 11.42
N SER A 3 -16.71 -15.46 12.19
CA SER A 3 -15.95 -14.34 11.63
C SER A 3 -14.77 -14.91 10.82
N ILE A 4 -14.75 -14.68 9.52
CA ILE A 4 -13.58 -15.02 8.69
C ILE A 4 -12.37 -14.31 9.30
N PRO A 5 -11.30 -15.04 9.65
CA PRO A 5 -10.13 -14.44 10.27
C PRO A 5 -9.46 -13.43 9.32
N THR A 6 -8.86 -12.40 9.89
CA THR A 6 -8.06 -11.44 9.11
C THR A 6 -6.74 -12.05 8.67
N ILE A 7 -6.32 -11.75 7.45
CA ILE A 7 -5.07 -12.19 6.84
C ILE A 7 -4.08 -11.03 6.86
N LYS A 8 -2.82 -11.33 7.13
CA LYS A 8 -1.71 -10.36 7.05
C LYS A 8 -0.68 -10.85 6.05
N GLY A 9 -0.18 -9.94 5.24
CA GLY A 9 1.03 -10.19 4.48
C GLY A 9 2.22 -10.50 5.40
N PRO A 10 3.24 -11.22 4.93
CA PRO A 10 4.45 -11.51 5.68
C PRO A 10 5.20 -10.21 6.01
N ARG A 11 6.01 -10.24 7.07
CA ARG A 11 6.94 -9.15 7.34
C ARG A 11 8.07 -9.16 6.34
N LEU A 12 8.50 -7.96 5.94
CA LEU A 12 9.66 -7.81 5.07
C LEU A 12 10.95 -8.18 5.81
N GLN A 13 11.79 -8.94 5.10
CA GLN A 13 13.13 -9.32 5.52
C GLN A 13 14.16 -8.68 4.58
N PRO A 14 15.41 -8.49 5.01
CA PRO A 14 16.49 -8.05 4.13
C PRO A 14 16.55 -8.88 2.84
N ASN A 15 16.93 -8.26 1.74
CA ASN A 15 17.07 -8.82 0.40
C ASN A 15 15.76 -9.29 -0.28
N GLN A 16 14.60 -9.06 0.34
CA GLN A 16 13.31 -9.32 -0.28
C GLN A 16 12.91 -8.22 -1.25
N THR A 17 12.00 -8.54 -2.17
CA THR A 17 11.54 -7.63 -3.22
C THR A 17 10.25 -6.93 -2.83
N VAL A 18 10.20 -5.63 -3.09
CA VAL A 18 9.02 -4.76 -3.01
C VAL A 18 8.56 -4.42 -4.42
N GLY A 19 7.29 -4.65 -4.71
CA GLY A 19 6.64 -4.22 -5.95
C GLY A 19 6.17 -2.77 -5.85
N ILE A 20 6.31 -2.02 -6.94
CA ILE A 20 5.85 -0.62 -7.03
C ILE A 20 4.79 -0.53 -8.12
N ILE A 21 3.62 0.01 -7.80
CA ILE A 21 2.50 0.18 -8.74
C ILE A 21 1.92 1.59 -8.68
N ALA A 22 1.24 2.00 -9.75
CA ALA A 22 0.51 3.26 -9.85
C ALA A 22 -1.00 3.02 -10.07
N PRO A 23 -1.78 2.62 -9.06
CA PRO A 23 -3.17 2.23 -9.26
C PRO A 23 -4.15 3.42 -9.39
N ALA A 24 -3.68 4.65 -9.32
CA ALA A 24 -4.50 5.87 -9.36
C ALA A 24 -3.98 6.86 -10.41
N SER A 25 -3.46 8.00 -9.99
CA SER A 25 -2.92 9.02 -10.89
C SER A 25 -1.52 8.71 -11.38
N PRO A 26 -1.13 9.20 -12.57
CA PRO A 26 0.19 8.96 -13.15
C PRO A 26 1.28 9.64 -12.34
N VAL A 27 2.48 9.14 -12.47
CA VAL A 27 3.68 9.63 -11.81
C VAL A 27 4.83 9.70 -12.81
N SER A 28 5.73 10.65 -12.64
CA SER A 28 6.99 10.72 -13.36
C SER A 28 8.10 10.05 -12.55
N LYS A 29 9.20 9.69 -13.23
CA LYS A 29 10.39 9.13 -12.58
C LYS A 29 10.95 10.09 -11.51
N SER A 30 10.98 11.39 -11.80
CA SER A 30 11.49 12.41 -10.88
C SER A 30 10.66 12.53 -9.59
N GLU A 31 9.34 12.27 -9.64
CA GLU A 31 8.48 12.35 -8.46
C GLU A 31 8.69 11.20 -7.47
N ILE A 32 9.29 10.09 -7.89
CA ILE A 32 9.46 8.90 -7.03
C ILE A 32 10.92 8.53 -6.77
N VAL A 33 11.88 9.20 -7.39
CA VAL A 33 13.30 8.82 -7.30
C VAL A 33 13.82 8.81 -5.87
N GLU A 34 13.50 9.82 -5.07
CA GLU A 34 13.89 9.88 -3.66
C GLU A 34 13.23 8.77 -2.82
N GLY A 35 11.96 8.47 -3.09
CA GLY A 35 11.25 7.37 -2.44
C GLY A 35 11.84 6.01 -2.78
N LEU A 36 12.24 5.79 -4.03
CA LEU A 36 12.95 4.58 -4.46
C LEU A 36 14.29 4.44 -3.74
N GLN A 37 15.10 5.50 -3.72
CA GLN A 37 16.39 5.52 -3.02
C GLN A 37 16.24 5.19 -1.53
N LEU A 38 15.18 5.69 -0.88
CA LEU A 38 14.89 5.34 0.51
C LEU A 38 14.55 3.86 0.70
N VAL A 39 13.76 3.27 -0.19
CA VAL A 39 13.44 1.84 -0.16
C VAL A 39 14.71 1.00 -0.39
N GLU A 40 15.54 1.38 -1.35
CA GLU A 40 16.80 0.69 -1.69
C GLU A 40 17.90 0.89 -0.64
N SER A 41 17.88 1.98 0.12
CA SER A 41 18.80 2.21 1.25
C SER A 41 18.57 1.24 2.41
N PHE A 42 17.37 0.73 2.56
CA PHE A 42 17.09 -0.48 3.33
C PHE A 42 17.39 -1.67 2.41
N PRO A 43 18.00 -2.75 2.85
CA PRO A 43 18.46 -3.81 1.93
C PRO A 43 17.27 -4.56 1.31
N LEU A 44 16.50 -3.86 0.48
CA LEU A 44 15.35 -4.35 -0.28
C LEU A 44 15.63 -4.22 -1.77
N LYS A 45 15.09 -5.14 -2.55
CA LYS A 45 15.05 -5.06 -4.01
C LYS A 45 13.75 -4.40 -4.43
N VAL A 46 13.78 -3.66 -5.54
CA VAL A 46 12.60 -3.02 -6.11
C VAL A 46 12.25 -3.64 -7.45
N ARG A 47 10.96 -3.92 -7.66
CA ARG A 47 10.38 -4.30 -8.96
C ARG A 47 9.29 -3.31 -9.33
N LEU A 48 9.45 -2.66 -10.46
CA LEU A 48 8.46 -1.71 -10.97
C LEU A 48 7.39 -2.47 -11.77
N GLY A 49 6.14 -2.03 -11.66
CA GLY A 49 5.05 -2.50 -12.51
C GLY A 49 5.32 -2.15 -13.97
N SER A 50 4.85 -2.98 -14.87
CA SER A 50 5.07 -2.81 -16.32
C SER A 50 4.46 -1.51 -16.84
N HIS A 51 3.36 -1.07 -16.22
CA HIS A 51 2.57 0.11 -16.58
C HIS A 51 2.76 1.29 -15.61
N LEU A 52 3.81 1.25 -14.79
CA LEU A 52 4.03 2.22 -13.71
C LEU A 52 4.05 3.68 -14.18
N PHE A 53 4.56 3.93 -15.38
CA PHE A 53 4.74 5.27 -15.96
C PHE A 53 3.74 5.60 -17.07
N ASP A 54 2.76 4.73 -17.29
CA ASP A 54 1.72 4.97 -18.27
C ASP A 54 0.87 6.17 -17.88
N ARG A 55 0.31 6.84 -18.89
CA ARG A 55 -0.52 8.02 -18.70
C ARG A 55 -1.69 8.01 -19.69
N LEU A 56 -2.89 8.05 -19.12
CA LEU A 56 -4.13 8.25 -19.86
C LEU A 56 -4.92 9.39 -19.18
N SER A 57 -4.71 10.61 -19.66
CA SER A 57 -5.25 11.83 -19.05
C SER A 57 -4.76 11.96 -17.58
N TYR A 58 -5.64 11.90 -16.59
CA TYR A 58 -5.36 11.97 -15.16
C TYR A 58 -5.13 10.59 -14.50
N LEU A 59 -5.20 9.51 -15.27
CA LEU A 59 -4.99 8.12 -14.81
C LEU A 59 -3.61 7.61 -15.21
N ALA A 60 -3.05 6.71 -14.40
CA ALA A 60 -1.81 5.99 -14.69
C ALA A 60 -2.06 4.81 -15.65
N GLY A 61 -2.41 5.13 -16.89
CA GLY A 61 -2.80 4.13 -17.89
C GLY A 61 -4.26 3.71 -17.83
N SER A 62 -4.61 2.68 -18.58
CA SER A 62 -5.96 2.12 -18.60
C SER A 62 -6.31 1.43 -17.28
N ASP A 63 -7.61 1.22 -17.02
CA ASP A 63 -8.04 0.42 -15.86
C ASP A 63 -7.48 -1.01 -15.93
N HIS A 64 -7.41 -1.58 -17.15
CA HIS A 64 -6.85 -2.91 -17.39
C HIS A 64 -5.38 -3.01 -16.99
N ASP A 65 -4.55 -2.06 -17.44
CA ASP A 65 -3.11 -2.06 -17.19
C ASP A 65 -2.80 -1.92 -15.70
N ARG A 66 -3.53 -1.03 -15.01
CA ARG A 66 -3.39 -0.82 -13.57
C ARG A 66 -3.79 -2.04 -12.74
N VAL A 67 -4.84 -2.77 -13.17
CA VAL A 67 -5.27 -4.03 -12.56
C VAL A 67 -4.27 -5.14 -12.87
N SER A 68 -3.74 -5.19 -14.10
CA SER A 68 -2.71 -6.15 -14.50
C SER A 68 -1.47 -6.02 -13.61
N ASP A 69 -0.96 -4.81 -13.41
CA ASP A 69 0.16 -4.56 -12.51
C ASP A 69 -0.16 -5.01 -11.07
N LEU A 70 -1.36 -4.70 -10.56
CA LEU A 70 -1.79 -5.13 -9.23
C LEU A 70 -1.79 -6.67 -9.10
N HIS A 71 -2.40 -7.36 -10.06
CA HIS A 71 -2.47 -8.83 -10.05
C HIS A 71 -1.10 -9.47 -10.18
N GLN A 72 -0.25 -8.95 -11.08
CA GLN A 72 1.12 -9.43 -11.25
C GLN A 72 1.92 -9.31 -9.95
N MET A 73 1.83 -8.17 -9.27
CA MET A 73 2.54 -7.97 -7.99
C MET A 73 2.01 -8.87 -6.88
N PHE A 74 0.71 -9.17 -6.87
CA PHE A 74 0.19 -10.11 -5.88
C PHE A 74 0.52 -11.58 -6.23
N SER A 75 0.47 -11.99 -7.48
CA SER A 75 0.75 -13.39 -7.89
C SER A 75 2.24 -13.75 -7.84
N ASP A 76 3.14 -12.79 -8.05
CA ASP A 76 4.58 -13.06 -8.08
C ASP A 76 5.12 -13.45 -6.69
N PRO A 77 5.61 -14.69 -6.48
CA PRO A 77 6.07 -15.15 -5.18
C PRO A 77 7.34 -14.44 -4.68
N GLU A 78 8.11 -13.79 -5.58
CA GLU A 78 9.30 -13.02 -5.19
C GLU A 78 8.94 -11.72 -4.48
N ILE A 79 7.78 -11.14 -4.79
CA ILE A 79 7.32 -9.88 -4.19
C ILE A 79 6.69 -10.16 -2.82
N LYS A 80 7.14 -9.43 -1.79
CA LYS A 80 6.68 -9.62 -0.41
C LYS A 80 5.85 -8.43 0.10
N ALA A 81 6.01 -7.26 -0.49
CA ALA A 81 5.17 -6.10 -0.22
C ALA A 81 4.95 -5.28 -1.50
N ILE A 82 3.92 -4.48 -1.51
CA ILE A 82 3.53 -3.65 -2.65
C ILE A 82 3.36 -2.22 -2.15
N PHE A 83 4.04 -1.27 -2.78
CA PHE A 83 3.91 0.16 -2.48
C PHE A 83 3.29 0.87 -3.67
N SER A 84 2.34 1.73 -3.37
CA SER A 84 1.74 2.60 -4.38
C SER A 84 2.57 3.86 -4.55
N THR A 85 2.68 4.36 -5.80
CA THR A 85 3.46 5.57 -6.10
C THR A 85 2.85 6.82 -5.52
N ARG A 86 1.54 7.02 -5.72
CA ARG A 86 0.77 8.17 -5.22
C ARG A 86 -0.74 7.88 -5.22
N GLY A 87 -1.48 8.71 -4.56
CA GLY A 87 -2.93 8.80 -4.66
C GLY A 87 -3.37 9.58 -5.91
N GLY A 88 -4.35 10.44 -5.74
CA GLY A 88 -4.93 11.25 -6.80
C GLY A 88 -6.34 10.80 -7.11
N TYR A 89 -6.57 10.10 -8.23
CA TYR A 89 -7.89 9.63 -8.63
C TYR A 89 -7.80 8.33 -9.44
N GLY A 90 -8.77 7.44 -9.26
CA GLY A 90 -9.00 6.32 -10.16
C GLY A 90 -8.89 4.92 -9.55
N SER A 91 -8.46 4.75 -8.31
CA SER A 91 -8.37 3.42 -7.69
C SER A 91 -9.75 2.76 -7.51
N ALA A 92 -10.79 3.53 -7.25
CA ALA A 92 -12.16 3.01 -7.14
C ALA A 92 -12.68 2.37 -8.45
N ARG A 93 -12.18 2.79 -9.62
CA ARG A 93 -12.53 2.23 -10.93
C ARG A 93 -12.04 0.80 -11.15
N LEU A 94 -11.12 0.35 -10.32
CA LEU A 94 -10.51 -0.98 -10.43
C LEU A 94 -11.32 -2.05 -9.71
N LEU A 95 -12.20 -1.65 -8.76
CA LEU A 95 -12.79 -2.55 -7.78
C LEU A 95 -13.65 -3.68 -8.37
N ASP A 96 -14.27 -3.46 -9.52
CA ASP A 96 -15.07 -4.44 -10.25
C ASP A 96 -14.25 -5.37 -11.15
N LYS A 97 -12.95 -5.08 -11.32
CA LYS A 97 -12.01 -5.79 -12.20
C LYS A 97 -10.97 -6.61 -11.44
N ILE A 98 -10.91 -6.43 -10.11
CA ILE A 98 -9.93 -7.12 -9.26
C ILE A 98 -10.35 -8.56 -9.02
N ASP A 99 -9.43 -9.49 -9.26
CA ASP A 99 -9.51 -10.86 -8.80
C ASP A 99 -9.14 -10.93 -7.31
N PHE A 100 -10.18 -10.89 -6.46
CA PHE A 100 -10.01 -10.94 -5.02
C PHE A 100 -9.59 -12.32 -4.49
N ASP A 101 -9.86 -13.40 -5.25
CA ASP A 101 -9.45 -14.74 -4.86
C ASP A 101 -7.95 -14.91 -5.06
N LEU A 102 -7.39 -14.45 -6.18
CA LEU A 102 -5.95 -14.37 -6.42
C LEU A 102 -5.24 -13.64 -5.28
N ILE A 103 -5.79 -12.49 -4.83
CA ILE A 103 -5.19 -11.69 -3.75
C ILE A 103 -5.28 -12.41 -2.40
N ARG A 104 -6.39 -13.10 -2.14
CA ARG A 104 -6.59 -13.86 -0.90
C ARG A 104 -5.62 -15.02 -0.78
N GLU A 105 -5.30 -15.67 -1.91
CA GLU A 105 -4.35 -16.78 -1.97
C GLU A 105 -2.89 -16.32 -1.87
N ASN A 106 -2.62 -15.06 -2.20
CA ASN A 106 -1.28 -14.48 -2.21
C ASN A 106 -1.16 -13.24 -1.29
N PRO A 107 -1.43 -13.35 0.01
CA PRO A 107 -1.51 -12.20 0.88
C PRO A 107 -0.16 -11.48 1.03
N LYS A 108 -0.14 -10.17 0.74
CA LYS A 108 1.04 -9.31 0.83
C LYS A 108 0.71 -8.01 1.57
N VAL A 109 1.74 -7.36 2.09
CA VAL A 109 1.60 -5.99 2.59
C VAL A 109 1.32 -5.07 1.40
N LEU A 110 0.20 -4.35 1.43
CA LEU A 110 -0.08 -3.26 0.49
C LEU A 110 -0.12 -1.94 1.26
N VAL A 111 0.65 -0.97 0.78
CA VAL A 111 0.73 0.38 1.36
C VAL A 111 0.15 1.39 0.38
N GLY A 112 -0.76 2.23 0.87
CA GLY A 112 -1.38 3.28 0.07
C GLY A 112 -2.02 4.36 0.94
N PHE A 113 -2.34 5.49 0.30
CA PHE A 113 -2.87 6.68 0.97
C PHE A 113 -3.84 7.43 0.05
N SER A 114 -4.70 8.29 0.62
CA SER A 114 -5.59 9.17 -0.14
C SER A 114 -6.60 8.38 -1.00
N ASP A 115 -6.68 8.57 -2.30
CA ASP A 115 -7.57 7.85 -3.23
C ASP A 115 -7.49 6.32 -3.09
N LEU A 116 -6.30 5.81 -2.74
CA LEU A 116 -6.10 4.37 -2.56
C LEU A 116 -6.89 3.77 -1.40
N THR A 117 -7.45 4.59 -0.53
CA THR A 117 -8.32 4.14 0.56
C THR A 117 -9.44 3.23 0.04
N ALA A 118 -10.03 3.53 -1.13
CA ALA A 118 -11.06 2.69 -1.74
C ALA A 118 -10.55 1.26 -2.00
N LEU A 119 -9.34 1.14 -2.55
CA LEU A 119 -8.69 -0.16 -2.80
C LEU A 119 -8.37 -0.88 -1.49
N LEU A 120 -7.76 -0.18 -0.51
CA LEU A 120 -7.41 -0.76 0.78
C LEU A 120 -8.64 -1.33 1.51
N PHE A 121 -9.75 -0.60 1.49
CA PHE A 121 -11.02 -1.06 2.07
C PHE A 121 -11.62 -2.25 1.33
N ALA A 122 -11.58 -2.24 0.00
CA ALA A 122 -12.10 -3.35 -0.80
C ALA A 122 -11.33 -4.64 -0.49
N LEU A 123 -10.00 -4.58 -0.40
CA LEU A 123 -9.15 -5.72 -0.03
C LEU A 123 -9.46 -6.22 1.38
N TYR A 124 -9.63 -5.31 2.34
CA TYR A 124 -10.05 -5.73 3.67
C TYR A 124 -11.45 -6.38 3.65
N LYS A 125 -12.41 -5.78 2.97
CA LYS A 125 -13.81 -6.27 2.94
C LYS A 125 -13.94 -7.60 2.22
N LYS A 126 -13.27 -7.77 1.09
CA LYS A 126 -13.40 -8.95 0.21
C LYS A 126 -12.42 -10.07 0.55
N CYS A 127 -11.17 -9.74 0.86
CA CYS A 127 -10.12 -10.72 1.16
C CYS A 127 -9.82 -10.85 2.66
N ARG A 128 -10.34 -9.97 3.51
CA ARG A 128 -9.94 -9.83 4.93
C ARG A 128 -8.46 -9.53 5.10
N LEU A 129 -7.82 -9.02 4.05
CA LEU A 129 -6.41 -8.64 4.06
C LEU A 129 -6.21 -7.33 4.83
N ILE A 130 -5.33 -7.36 5.81
CA ILE A 130 -4.90 -6.15 6.52
C ILE A 130 -3.92 -5.41 5.62
N THR A 131 -4.29 -4.19 5.26
CA THR A 131 -3.49 -3.26 4.45
C THR A 131 -2.94 -2.14 5.33
N ILE A 132 -2.04 -1.33 4.80
CA ILE A 132 -1.46 -0.20 5.52
C ILE A 132 -1.92 1.10 4.85
N HIS A 133 -2.75 1.87 5.58
CA HIS A 133 -3.02 3.26 5.24
C HIS A 133 -1.81 4.09 5.70
N GLY A 134 -0.91 4.37 4.77
CA GLY A 134 0.41 4.97 5.05
C GLY A 134 0.98 5.69 3.84
N PRO A 135 2.17 6.29 3.99
CA PRO A 135 2.76 7.12 2.95
C PRO A 135 2.95 6.35 1.65
N THR A 136 2.60 6.98 0.54
CA THR A 136 2.93 6.49 -0.80
C THR A 136 4.41 6.74 -1.10
N LEU A 137 4.92 6.14 -2.17
CA LEU A 137 6.34 6.27 -2.53
C LEU A 137 6.79 7.73 -2.65
N SER A 138 5.95 8.59 -3.25
CA SER A 138 6.22 10.03 -3.37
C SER A 138 6.18 10.79 -2.04
N ASP A 139 5.59 10.21 -0.99
CA ASP A 139 5.50 10.81 0.34
C ASP A 139 6.56 10.27 1.32
N LEU A 140 7.25 9.18 0.97
CA LEU A 140 8.27 8.57 1.84
C LEU A 140 9.38 9.55 2.27
N PRO A 141 9.88 10.47 1.42
CA PRO A 141 10.93 11.42 1.80
C PRO A 141 10.50 12.43 2.86
N ARG A 142 9.19 12.60 3.07
CA ARG A 142 8.66 13.63 3.96
C ARG A 142 8.80 13.24 5.44
N GLY A 143 9.52 14.05 6.19
CA GLY A 143 9.64 13.90 7.63
C GLY A 143 10.17 12.51 8.06
N LYS A 144 9.42 11.82 8.93
CA LYS A 144 9.78 10.48 9.45
C LYS A 144 8.99 9.34 8.81
N ASN A 145 8.35 9.58 7.67
CA ASN A 145 7.44 8.61 7.03
C ASN A 145 8.10 7.25 6.79
N TRP A 146 9.30 7.25 6.18
CA TRP A 146 10.03 6.03 5.91
C TRP A 146 10.42 5.28 7.20
N GLN A 147 10.91 6.00 8.21
CA GLN A 147 11.32 5.40 9.48
C GLN A 147 10.15 4.68 10.18
N HIS A 148 8.97 5.30 10.17
CA HIS A 148 7.77 4.71 10.77
C HIS A 148 7.27 3.52 9.96
N LEU A 149 7.19 3.64 8.63
CA LEU A 149 6.72 2.58 7.75
C LEU A 149 7.66 1.38 7.78
N SER A 150 8.97 1.59 7.60
CA SER A 150 9.96 0.50 7.60
C SER A 150 9.91 -0.30 8.89
N ARG A 151 9.83 0.38 10.05
CA ARG A 151 9.68 -0.29 11.34
C ARG A 151 8.40 -1.11 11.44
N LEU A 152 7.28 -0.60 10.92
CA LEU A 152 5.99 -1.30 10.94
C LEU A 152 6.00 -2.58 10.11
N ILE A 153 6.64 -2.55 8.94
CA ILE A 153 6.61 -3.68 7.98
C ILE A 153 7.71 -4.72 8.23
N THR A 154 8.77 -4.37 8.97
CA THR A 154 9.92 -5.27 9.22
C THR A 154 9.94 -5.85 10.62
N THR A 155 9.27 -5.25 11.60
CA THR A 155 9.34 -5.70 12.99
C THR A 155 7.99 -6.17 13.54
N SER A 156 8.01 -6.84 14.71
CA SER A 156 6.80 -7.18 15.47
C SER A 156 6.30 -6.04 16.36
N HIS A 157 6.95 -4.89 16.29
CA HIS A 157 6.61 -3.76 17.13
C HIS A 157 5.17 -3.28 16.87
N LYS A 158 4.40 -3.13 17.93
CA LYS A 158 3.09 -2.49 17.84
C LYS A 158 3.31 -0.99 17.80
N PRO A 159 2.90 -0.30 16.74
CA PRO A 159 3.10 1.14 16.66
C PRO A 159 2.30 1.85 17.76
N GLN A 160 2.95 2.78 18.44
CA GLN A 160 2.29 3.76 19.30
C GLN A 160 2.38 5.11 18.60
N ILE A 161 1.23 5.70 18.32
CA ILE A 161 1.13 7.04 17.73
C ILE A 161 0.71 7.99 18.83
N SER A 162 1.59 8.92 19.15
CA SER A 162 1.27 10.03 20.08
C SER A 162 0.90 11.27 19.27
N LEU A 163 -0.28 11.80 19.54
CA LEU A 163 -0.74 13.06 18.95
C LEU A 163 -0.36 14.21 19.91
N ALA A 164 0.90 14.63 19.87
CA ALA A 164 1.44 15.66 20.78
C ALA A 164 0.66 16.99 20.75
N HIS A 165 -0.02 17.29 19.63
CA HIS A 165 -0.84 18.50 19.47
C HIS A 165 -2.34 18.18 19.32
N GLY A 166 -2.74 16.96 19.61
CA GLY A 166 -4.14 16.56 19.57
C GLY A 166 -4.94 17.13 20.74
N ARG A 167 -6.13 17.68 20.46
CA ARG A 167 -7.10 18.08 21.48
C ARG A 167 -8.18 17.02 21.62
N ALA A 168 -8.32 16.45 22.82
CA ALA A 168 -9.43 15.55 23.11
C ALA A 168 -10.73 16.37 23.25
N VAL A 169 -11.71 16.10 22.41
CA VAL A 169 -13.07 16.64 22.54
C VAL A 169 -13.77 15.94 23.72
N ASN A 170 -13.71 14.61 23.74
CA ASN A 170 -14.15 13.79 24.85
C ASN A 170 -13.00 12.92 25.33
N LYS A 171 -12.76 12.89 26.63
CA LYS A 171 -11.76 12.01 27.24
C LYS A 171 -12.31 10.59 27.34
N GLY A 172 -11.50 9.59 27.02
CA GLY A 172 -11.92 8.20 27.12
C GLY A 172 -10.87 7.23 26.57
N LYS A 173 -11.20 5.94 26.65
CA LYS A 173 -10.47 4.85 26.03
C LYS A 173 -11.42 4.06 25.15
N ALA A 174 -11.00 3.71 23.96
CA ALA A 174 -11.75 2.85 23.06
C ALA A 174 -10.83 1.74 22.52
N ARG A 175 -11.42 0.61 22.19
CA ARG A 175 -10.76 -0.49 21.50
C ARG A 175 -11.60 -0.86 20.28
N GLY A 176 -10.97 -0.90 19.12
CA GLY A 176 -11.65 -1.23 17.87
C GLY A 176 -10.68 -1.45 16.75
N MET A 177 -11.21 -1.76 15.57
CA MET A 177 -10.45 -1.80 14.35
C MET A 177 -10.20 -0.37 13.88
N LEU A 178 -8.95 -0.05 13.55
CA LEU A 178 -8.60 1.21 12.93
C LEU A 178 -8.87 1.08 11.43
N LEU A 179 -9.78 1.89 10.92
CA LEU A 179 -10.04 2.08 9.50
C LEU A 179 -9.55 3.49 9.15
N GLY A 180 -8.66 3.59 8.18
CA GLY A 180 -8.13 4.86 7.72
C GLY A 180 -8.94 5.40 6.53
N GLY A 181 -8.82 6.71 6.22
CA GLY A 181 -9.49 7.31 5.07
C GLY A 181 -9.34 8.80 5.06
#